data_2343ff670b1d02409c7254b26cc14288
#
_entry.id   2343ff670b1d02409c7254b26cc14288
#
_cell.length_a   1.000
_cell.length_b   1.000
_cell.length_c   1.000
_cell.angle_alpha   90.00
_cell.angle_beta   90.00
_cell.angle_gamma   90.00
#
_symmetry.space_group_name_H-M   'P 1'
#
loop_
_entity.id
_entity.type
_entity.pdbx_description
1 polymer ?
#
loop_
_entity_poly.entity_id
_entity_poly.type
_entity_poly.pdbx_seq_one_letter_code
_entity_poly.pdbx_strand_id
1 'polypeptide(L)'
;MTDLHQSLLAPAENKFHRGNGDDGKHYWLSPPDLLASVRAEFGEFFDPCPYPKPNDFDGLTCEWGPVNYCNPPFGSIMHEGKKKGPTAWVRKAITEWQKGKTVILVYPIDKWVLMLVKAIFGEHGDIRNLGDVRWLATEDNSVGKGTGRHIAMFILRGSRAPSHVD
;
A
#
# COMPACT_ATOMS: atom_id res chain seq x y z
N MET A 1 -9.62 32.98 11.81
CA MET A 1 -9.16 32.40 10.52
C MET A 1 -8.95 30.92 10.76
N THR A 2 -9.91 30.11 10.37
CA THR A 2 -9.79 28.64 10.38
C THR A 2 -8.80 28.28 9.28
N ASP A 3 -7.75 27.60 9.69
CA ASP A 3 -6.63 27.22 8.82
C ASP A 3 -7.11 26.24 7.74
N LEU A 4 -7.41 26.79 6.56
CA LEU A 4 -7.79 26.04 5.37
C LEU A 4 -6.72 25.01 4.94
N HIS A 5 -5.50 25.17 5.45
CA HIS A 5 -4.39 24.26 5.15
C HIS A 5 -4.50 22.92 5.87
N GLN A 6 -5.05 22.90 7.09
CA GLN A 6 -5.29 21.66 7.83
C GLN A 6 -6.48 20.87 7.25
N SER A 7 -7.47 21.55 6.68
CA SER A 7 -8.63 20.87 6.07
C SER A 7 -8.30 20.13 4.77
N LEU A 8 -7.22 20.50 4.09
CA LEU A 8 -6.79 19.85 2.85
C LEU A 8 -5.91 18.61 3.10
N LEU A 9 -5.40 18.47 4.33
CA LEU A 9 -4.52 17.36 4.73
C LEU A 9 -5.23 16.33 5.62
N ALA A 10 -6.41 16.63 6.13
CA ALA A 10 -7.20 15.67 6.87
C ALA A 10 -7.82 14.69 5.85
N PRO A 11 -7.48 13.40 5.90
CA PRO A 11 -8.24 12.41 5.15
C PRO A 11 -9.69 12.52 5.63
N ALA A 12 -10.64 12.52 4.69
CA ALA A 12 -12.05 12.43 5.03
C ALA A 12 -12.20 11.32 6.07
N GLU A 13 -12.94 11.58 7.16
CA GLU A 13 -13.18 10.62 8.23
C GLU A 13 -13.51 9.27 7.63
N ASN A 14 -12.55 8.38 7.71
CA ASN A 14 -12.66 7.09 7.08
C ASN A 14 -13.05 6.09 8.17
N LYS A 15 -14.12 5.33 7.93
CA LYS A 15 -14.56 4.24 8.82
C LYS A 15 -13.42 3.24 9.16
N PHE A 16 -12.34 3.25 8.41
CA PHE A 16 -11.13 2.46 8.66
C PHE A 16 -10.31 2.96 9.87
N HIS A 17 -10.52 4.19 10.32
CA HIS A 17 -9.85 4.72 11.51
C HIS A 17 -10.51 4.28 12.83
N ARG A 18 -11.76 3.82 12.77
CA ARG A 18 -12.51 3.43 13.98
C ARG A 18 -11.92 2.25 14.76
N GLY A 19 -11.07 1.45 14.14
CA GLY A 19 -10.41 0.32 14.80
C GLY A 19 -9.17 0.69 15.61
N ASN A 20 -8.65 1.92 15.46
CA ASN A 20 -7.39 2.34 16.09
C ASN A 20 -7.56 3.14 17.39
N GLY A 21 -8.79 3.41 17.82
CA GLY A 21 -9.10 4.20 19.01
C GLY A 21 -9.30 5.67 18.73
N ASP A 22 -9.71 6.41 19.77
CA ASP A 22 -10.11 7.83 19.68
C ASP A 22 -8.96 8.77 20.15
N ASP A 23 -7.72 8.38 19.93
CA ASP A 23 -6.54 9.15 20.36
C ASP A 23 -6.07 10.19 19.34
N GLY A 24 -6.75 10.31 18.21
CA GLY A 24 -6.45 11.27 17.14
C GLY A 24 -5.22 10.95 16.31
N LYS A 25 -4.59 9.80 16.53
CA LYS A 25 -3.41 9.37 15.76
C LYS A 25 -3.76 8.68 14.46
N HIS A 26 -2.83 8.71 13.53
CA HIS A 26 -2.95 8.10 12.20
C HIS A 26 -2.04 6.86 12.11
N TYR A 27 -2.64 5.69 12.23
CA TYR A 27 -1.94 4.40 12.22
C TYR A 27 -1.76 3.88 10.79
N TRP A 28 -0.79 4.42 10.07
CA TRP A 28 -0.56 4.17 8.64
C TRP A 28 0.76 3.49 8.32
N LEU A 29 1.71 3.53 9.26
CA LEU A 29 3.04 2.99 9.01
C LEU A 29 3.07 1.47 9.16
N SER A 30 3.72 0.80 8.22
CA SER A 30 3.94 -0.64 8.30
C SER A 30 4.86 -1.00 9.48
N PRO A 31 4.55 -2.09 10.21
CA PRO A 31 5.42 -2.54 11.29
C PRO A 31 6.83 -2.87 10.81
N PRO A 32 7.88 -2.56 11.58
CA PRO A 32 9.26 -2.85 11.20
C PRO A 32 9.53 -4.33 10.87
N ASP A 33 8.91 -5.25 11.60
CA ASP A 33 9.07 -6.70 11.37
C ASP A 33 8.52 -7.12 10.00
N LEU A 34 7.39 -6.53 9.60
CA LEU A 34 6.82 -6.78 8.27
C LEU A 34 7.76 -6.28 7.18
N LEU A 35 8.28 -5.07 7.32
CA LEU A 35 9.22 -4.50 6.35
C LEU A 35 10.53 -5.30 6.28
N ALA A 36 11.02 -5.76 7.44
CA ALA A 36 12.22 -6.60 7.50
C ALA A 36 12.00 -7.93 6.79
N SER A 37 10.85 -8.57 6.97
CA SER A 37 10.52 -9.83 6.28
C SER A 37 10.41 -9.66 4.77
N VAL A 38 9.84 -8.55 4.31
CA VAL A 38 9.77 -8.22 2.88
C VAL A 38 11.17 -8.01 2.29
N ARG A 39 12.04 -7.25 2.97
CA ARG A 39 13.42 -7.06 2.53
C ARG A 39 14.23 -8.36 2.51
N ALA A 40 14.02 -9.22 3.50
CA ALA A 40 14.71 -10.50 3.55
C ALA A 40 14.36 -11.40 2.36
N GLU A 41 13.11 -11.36 1.90
CA GLU A 41 12.64 -12.21 0.80
C GLU A 41 12.86 -11.57 -0.59
N PHE A 42 12.60 -10.28 -0.73
CA PHE A 42 12.55 -9.60 -2.04
C PHE A 42 13.70 -8.62 -2.27
N GLY A 43 14.52 -8.35 -1.25
CA GLY A 43 15.56 -7.33 -1.30
C GLY A 43 15.02 -5.91 -1.07
N GLU A 44 15.83 -4.91 -1.40
CA GLU A 44 15.42 -3.51 -1.30
C GLU A 44 14.28 -3.20 -2.27
N PHE A 45 13.39 -2.32 -1.84
CA PHE A 45 12.20 -1.98 -2.60
C PHE A 45 11.98 -0.47 -2.69
N PHE A 46 11.27 -0.07 -3.73
CA PHE A 46 10.68 1.25 -3.87
C PHE A 46 9.35 1.30 -3.13
N ASP A 47 9.09 2.41 -2.42
CA ASP A 47 7.82 2.68 -1.75
C ASP A 47 7.04 3.76 -2.49
N PRO A 48 5.93 3.43 -3.19
CA PRO A 48 5.11 4.42 -3.88
C PRO A 48 4.21 5.23 -2.94
N CYS A 49 4.13 4.87 -1.68
CA CYS A 49 3.31 5.54 -0.66
C CYS A 49 4.15 5.98 0.54
N PRO A 50 5.28 6.70 0.33
CA PRO A 50 6.18 7.04 1.42
C PRO A 50 5.52 8.01 2.41
N TYR A 51 5.94 7.90 3.68
CA TYR A 51 5.62 8.88 4.71
C TYR A 51 6.89 9.33 5.44
N PRO A 52 7.10 10.63 5.59
CA PRO A 52 6.32 11.73 5.00
C PRO A 52 6.41 11.73 3.46
N LYS A 53 5.32 12.15 2.83
CA LYS A 53 5.29 12.25 1.37
C LYS A 53 6.17 13.40 0.90
N PRO A 54 7.18 13.16 0.04
CA PRO A 54 7.99 14.23 -0.52
C PRO A 54 7.15 15.22 -1.34
N ASN A 55 7.59 16.49 -1.39
CA ASN A 55 7.00 17.46 -2.29
C ASN A 55 7.14 16.99 -3.75
N ASP A 56 6.14 17.27 -4.56
CA ASP A 56 6.09 16.90 -5.97
C ASP A 56 6.17 15.39 -6.26
N PHE A 57 5.98 14.56 -5.23
CA PHE A 57 5.92 13.11 -5.39
C PHE A 57 4.46 12.62 -5.48
N ASP A 58 4.18 11.80 -6.47
CA ASP A 58 2.89 11.14 -6.64
C ASP A 58 3.08 9.68 -7.09
N GLY A 59 2.81 8.76 -6.15
CA GLY A 59 2.95 7.33 -6.39
C GLY A 59 1.99 6.77 -7.44
N LEU A 60 0.88 7.45 -7.73
CA LEU A 60 -0.06 7.04 -8.78
C LEU A 60 0.41 7.39 -10.19
N THR A 61 1.26 8.41 -10.32
CA THR A 61 1.73 8.90 -11.64
C THR A 61 3.20 8.62 -11.91
N CYS A 62 4.03 8.47 -10.87
CA CYS A 62 5.46 8.21 -11.06
C CYS A 62 5.73 6.80 -11.58
N GLU A 63 6.91 6.61 -12.15
CA GLU A 63 7.45 5.29 -12.46
C GLU A 63 7.87 4.58 -11.18
N TRP A 64 7.48 3.32 -11.01
CA TRP A 64 7.88 2.50 -9.87
C TRP A 64 9.21 1.78 -10.13
N GLY A 65 9.85 1.30 -9.09
CA GLY A 65 11.11 0.56 -9.18
C GLY A 65 10.94 -0.90 -9.65
N PRO A 66 12.03 -1.66 -9.72
CA PRO A 66 11.98 -3.09 -10.11
C PRO A 66 11.27 -3.96 -9.06
N VAL A 67 11.39 -3.62 -7.78
CA VAL A 67 10.68 -4.25 -6.66
C VAL A 67 10.00 -3.14 -5.86
N ASN A 68 8.72 -3.33 -5.53
CA ASN A 68 7.90 -2.31 -4.92
C ASN A 68 7.12 -2.87 -3.75
N TYR A 69 7.14 -2.15 -2.62
CA TYR A 69 6.26 -2.42 -1.50
C TYR A 69 5.23 -1.30 -1.39
N CYS A 70 3.98 -1.62 -1.61
CA CYS A 70 2.88 -0.66 -1.63
C CYS A 70 1.92 -0.93 -0.48
N ASN A 71 1.92 -0.04 0.50
CA ASN A 71 0.92 0.07 1.54
C ASN A 71 0.10 1.35 1.29
N PRO A 72 -0.92 1.29 0.42
CA PRO A 72 -1.65 2.48 0.01
C PRO A 72 -2.63 2.93 1.09
N PRO A 73 -3.12 4.19 1.01
CA PRO A 73 -4.24 4.63 1.83
C PRO A 73 -5.46 3.70 1.64
N PHE A 74 -6.04 3.24 2.75
CA PHE A 74 -7.20 2.33 2.71
C PHE A 74 -8.52 3.05 2.42
N GLY A 75 -8.48 4.36 2.34
CA GLY A 75 -9.62 5.21 2.02
C GLY A 75 -9.44 5.95 0.71
N SER A 76 -10.37 6.88 0.48
CA SER A 76 -10.29 7.76 -0.68
C SER A 76 -9.26 8.85 -0.46
N ILE A 77 -8.58 9.21 -1.53
CA ILE A 77 -7.68 10.36 -1.59
C ILE A 77 -8.14 11.33 -2.68
N MET A 78 -7.72 12.58 -2.59
CA MET A 78 -7.83 13.53 -3.69
C MET A 78 -6.60 13.41 -4.59
N HIS A 79 -6.82 13.22 -5.87
CA HIS A 79 -5.77 13.09 -6.87
C HIS A 79 -6.20 13.84 -8.13
N GLU A 80 -5.42 14.82 -8.55
CA GLU A 80 -5.72 15.68 -9.71
C GLU A 80 -7.16 16.25 -9.67
N GLY A 81 -7.58 16.76 -8.50
CA GLY A 81 -8.91 17.33 -8.29
C GLY A 81 -10.07 16.32 -8.28
N LYS A 82 -9.78 15.02 -8.35
CA LYS A 82 -10.78 13.96 -8.32
C LYS A 82 -10.59 13.04 -7.11
N LYS A 83 -11.71 12.59 -6.56
CA LYS A 83 -11.70 11.58 -5.49
C LYS A 83 -11.32 10.22 -6.09
N LYS A 84 -10.23 9.64 -5.62
CA LYS A 84 -9.74 8.31 -5.98
C LYS A 84 -9.85 7.37 -4.79
N GLY A 85 -10.41 6.20 -5.03
CA GLY A 85 -10.46 5.13 -4.05
C GLY A 85 -9.27 4.18 -4.17
N PRO A 86 -9.26 3.14 -3.33
CA PRO A 86 -8.20 2.12 -3.30
C PRO A 86 -7.93 1.45 -4.63
N THR A 87 -8.96 1.29 -5.46
CA THR A 87 -8.83 0.66 -6.78
C THR A 87 -7.86 1.37 -7.71
N ALA A 88 -7.60 2.66 -7.51
CA ALA A 88 -6.58 3.38 -8.27
C ALA A 88 -5.17 2.79 -8.02
N TRP A 89 -4.87 2.49 -6.76
CA TRP A 89 -3.60 1.87 -6.37
C TRP A 89 -3.48 0.43 -6.86
N VAL A 90 -4.57 -0.35 -6.80
CA VAL A 90 -4.61 -1.71 -7.34
C VAL A 90 -4.36 -1.72 -8.85
N ARG A 91 -5.00 -0.82 -9.59
CA ARG A 91 -4.77 -0.68 -11.04
C ARG A 91 -3.35 -0.27 -11.37
N LYS A 92 -2.80 0.68 -10.62
CA LYS A 92 -1.41 1.11 -10.78
C LYS A 92 -0.45 -0.06 -10.51
N ALA A 93 -0.65 -0.81 -9.43
CA ALA A 93 0.15 -1.99 -9.11
C ALA A 93 0.13 -3.03 -10.24
N ILE A 94 -1.04 -3.34 -10.79
CA ILE A 94 -1.18 -4.27 -11.92
C ILE A 94 -0.46 -3.72 -13.16
N THR A 95 -0.60 -2.44 -13.46
CA THR A 95 0.08 -1.81 -14.60
C THR A 95 1.60 -1.91 -14.48
N GLU A 96 2.15 -1.62 -13.31
CA GLU A 96 3.59 -1.69 -13.08
C GLU A 96 4.10 -3.15 -13.13
N TRP A 97 3.32 -4.08 -12.59
CA TRP A 97 3.62 -5.52 -12.71
C TRP A 97 3.63 -5.98 -14.17
N GLN A 98 2.68 -5.54 -14.99
CA GLN A 98 2.63 -5.87 -16.42
C GLN A 98 3.85 -5.35 -17.20
N LYS A 99 4.56 -4.37 -16.65
CA LYS A 99 5.85 -3.90 -17.17
C LYS A 99 7.04 -4.80 -16.77
N GLY A 100 6.78 -5.91 -16.09
CA GLY A 100 7.79 -6.87 -15.64
C GLY A 100 8.33 -6.63 -14.21
N LYS A 101 7.74 -5.70 -13.46
CA LYS A 101 8.15 -5.37 -12.10
C LYS A 101 7.50 -6.30 -11.08
N THR A 102 8.17 -6.48 -9.94
CA THR A 102 7.58 -7.15 -8.77
C THR A 102 6.86 -6.12 -7.91
N VAL A 103 5.62 -6.41 -7.53
CA VAL A 103 4.81 -5.57 -6.65
C VAL A 103 4.29 -6.39 -5.48
N ILE A 104 4.62 -5.94 -4.28
CA ILE A 104 4.08 -6.46 -3.03
C ILE A 104 3.06 -5.44 -2.52
N LEU A 105 1.78 -5.75 -2.66
CA LEU A 105 0.67 -4.89 -2.28
C LEU A 105 0.05 -5.40 -0.98
N VAL A 106 0.01 -4.56 0.05
CA VAL A 106 -0.58 -4.89 1.36
C VAL A 106 -1.90 -4.15 1.50
N TYR A 107 -2.99 -4.91 1.65
CA TYR A 107 -4.33 -4.32 1.66
C TYR A 107 -5.36 -5.19 2.41
N PRO A 108 -6.42 -4.59 2.99
CA PRO A 108 -7.55 -5.35 3.51
C PRO A 108 -8.27 -6.13 2.40
N ILE A 109 -8.75 -7.32 2.70
CA ILE A 109 -9.54 -8.11 1.76
C ILE A 109 -10.91 -7.44 1.56
N ASP A 110 -11.20 -7.08 0.32
CA ASP A 110 -12.43 -6.40 -0.10
C ASP A 110 -12.81 -6.86 -1.53
N LYS A 111 -13.89 -6.34 -2.08
CA LYS A 111 -14.44 -6.68 -3.41
C LYS A 111 -13.44 -6.59 -4.57
N TRP A 112 -12.47 -5.66 -4.48
CA TRP A 112 -11.43 -5.48 -5.50
C TRP A 112 -10.39 -6.61 -5.51
N VAL A 113 -10.39 -7.50 -4.52
CA VAL A 113 -9.57 -8.73 -4.51
C VAL A 113 -9.79 -9.54 -5.78
N LEU A 114 -11.01 -9.58 -6.29
CA LEU A 114 -11.32 -10.28 -7.54
C LEU A 114 -10.57 -9.72 -8.75
N MET A 115 -10.27 -8.42 -8.76
CA MET A 115 -9.43 -7.83 -9.81
C MET A 115 -8.01 -8.37 -9.76
N LEU A 116 -7.43 -8.45 -8.56
CA LEU A 116 -6.09 -9.01 -8.35
C LEU A 116 -6.07 -10.51 -8.66
N VAL A 117 -7.02 -11.26 -8.17
CA VAL A 117 -7.13 -12.71 -8.46
C VAL A 117 -7.20 -12.94 -9.96
N LYS A 118 -8.01 -12.16 -10.67
CA LYS A 118 -8.10 -12.27 -12.14
C LYS A 118 -6.78 -11.92 -12.82
N ALA A 119 -6.07 -10.88 -12.34
CA ALA A 119 -4.80 -10.46 -12.93
C ALA A 119 -3.68 -11.51 -12.75
N ILE A 120 -3.62 -12.16 -11.57
CA ILE A 120 -2.57 -13.12 -11.23
C ILE A 120 -2.95 -14.57 -11.48
N PHE A 121 -4.21 -14.85 -11.85
CA PHE A 121 -4.68 -16.23 -12.09
C PHE A 121 -3.93 -16.87 -13.26
N GLY A 122 -3.27 -18.00 -12.98
CA GLY A 122 -2.40 -18.67 -13.95
C GLY A 122 -1.03 -18.04 -14.14
N GLU A 123 -0.73 -16.92 -13.43
CA GLU A 123 0.52 -16.22 -13.46
C GLU A 123 1.35 -16.47 -12.17
N HIS A 124 2.54 -15.91 -12.10
CA HIS A 124 3.43 -16.05 -10.95
C HIS A 124 3.04 -15.08 -9.82
N GLY A 125 1.89 -15.30 -9.21
CA GLY A 125 1.39 -14.52 -8.09
C GLY A 125 1.22 -15.33 -6.82
N ASP A 126 1.12 -14.65 -5.68
CA ASP A 126 0.88 -15.25 -4.37
C ASP A 126 0.02 -14.32 -3.53
N ILE A 127 -0.80 -14.89 -2.64
CA ILE A 127 -1.63 -14.16 -1.69
C ILE A 127 -1.38 -14.75 -0.31
N ARG A 128 -0.90 -13.90 0.62
CA ARG A 128 -0.63 -14.30 1.99
C ARG A 128 -1.53 -13.56 2.96
N ASN A 129 -2.09 -14.28 3.90
CA ASN A 129 -2.86 -13.69 4.99
C ASN A 129 -1.89 -13.18 6.07
N LEU A 130 -1.93 -11.87 6.33
CA LEU A 130 -1.17 -11.23 7.41
C LEU A 130 -1.96 -11.15 8.72
N GLY A 131 -3.24 -11.53 8.70
CA GLY A 131 -4.14 -11.35 9.83
C GLY A 131 -4.44 -9.88 10.09
N ASP A 132 -4.67 -9.52 11.34
CA ASP A 132 -4.90 -8.14 11.75
C ASP A 132 -3.57 -7.46 12.05
N VAL A 133 -3.11 -6.65 11.13
CA VAL A 133 -1.84 -5.93 11.24
C VAL A 133 -1.99 -4.75 12.21
N ARG A 134 -1.07 -4.65 13.15
CA ARG A 134 -0.99 -3.53 14.08
C ARG A 134 -0.10 -2.43 13.49
N TRP A 135 -0.74 -1.52 12.78
CA TRP A 135 -0.08 -0.38 12.16
C TRP A 135 0.49 0.57 13.20
N LEU A 136 1.55 1.29 12.85
CA LEU A 136 2.16 2.28 13.72
C LEU A 136 1.61 3.67 13.43
N ALA A 137 1.49 4.47 14.49
CA ALA A 137 1.10 5.88 14.38
C ALA A 137 2.18 6.70 13.71
N THR A 138 1.78 7.59 12.81
CA THR A 138 2.68 8.50 12.11
C THR A 138 3.29 9.56 13.04
N GLU A 139 2.61 9.85 14.14
CA GLU A 139 2.98 10.89 15.08
C GLU A 139 4.13 10.50 16.00
N ASP A 140 4.15 9.24 16.46
CA ASP A 140 5.09 8.80 17.50
C ASP A 140 5.54 7.33 17.38
N ASN A 141 5.16 6.65 16.29
CA ASN A 141 5.41 5.23 16.05
C ASN A 141 4.79 4.28 17.10
N SER A 142 3.81 4.75 17.88
CA SER A 142 3.11 3.89 18.82
C SER A 142 2.33 2.80 18.07
N VAL A 143 2.22 1.61 18.69
CA VAL A 143 1.56 0.45 18.08
C VAL A 143 0.05 0.59 18.22
N GLY A 144 -0.66 0.49 17.09
CA GLY A 144 -2.12 0.50 17.07
C GLY A 144 -2.74 -0.81 17.55
N LYS A 145 -4.05 -0.77 17.76
CA LYS A 145 -4.83 -1.94 18.19
C LYS A 145 -5.17 -2.90 17.05
N GLY A 146 -4.86 -2.51 15.81
CA GLY A 146 -5.34 -3.17 14.62
C GLY A 146 -6.70 -2.65 14.17
N THR A 147 -7.14 -3.07 13.00
CA THR A 147 -8.40 -2.61 12.38
C THR A 147 -9.54 -3.62 12.52
N GLY A 148 -9.26 -4.81 13.11
CA GLY A 148 -10.19 -5.93 13.12
C GLY A 148 -10.43 -6.54 11.74
N ARG A 149 -9.58 -6.23 10.77
CA ARG A 149 -9.67 -6.70 9.40
C ARG A 149 -8.53 -7.63 9.05
N HIS A 150 -8.84 -8.62 8.26
CA HIS A 150 -7.80 -9.45 7.65
C HIS A 150 -7.09 -8.67 6.55
N ILE A 151 -5.79 -8.53 6.71
CA ILE A 151 -4.91 -7.90 5.73
C ILE A 151 -4.25 -8.99 4.90
N ALA A 152 -4.24 -8.82 3.61
CA ALA A 152 -3.51 -9.70 2.70
C ALA A 152 -2.29 -9.01 2.12
N MET A 153 -1.26 -9.80 1.86
CA MET A 153 -0.13 -9.42 1.04
C MET A 153 -0.30 -10.07 -0.33
N PHE A 154 -0.50 -9.27 -1.35
CA PHE A 154 -0.56 -9.71 -2.73
C PHE A 154 0.81 -9.54 -3.36
N ILE A 155 1.39 -10.63 -3.84
CA ILE A 155 2.73 -10.65 -4.42
C ILE A 155 2.58 -10.89 -5.92
N LEU A 156 2.80 -9.85 -6.69
CA LEU A 156 2.81 -9.88 -8.14
C LEU A 156 4.29 -9.95 -8.57
N ARG A 157 4.75 -11.15 -8.90
CA ARG A 157 6.15 -11.36 -9.30
C ARG A 157 6.35 -10.91 -10.72
N GLY A 158 7.34 -10.06 -10.92
CA GLY A 158 7.80 -9.65 -12.23
C GLY A 158 8.37 -10.84 -13.03
N SER A 159 8.36 -10.73 -14.35
CA SER A 159 9.06 -11.66 -15.21
C SER A 159 10.56 -11.64 -14.85
N ARG A 160 11.13 -12.81 -14.58
CA ARG A 160 12.59 -12.92 -14.51
C ARG A 160 13.13 -12.51 -15.87
N ALA A 161 14.05 -11.55 -15.89
CA ALA A 161 14.90 -11.38 -17.05
C ALA A 161 15.50 -12.74 -17.39
N PRO A 162 15.55 -13.18 -18.67
CA PRO A 162 16.18 -14.43 -19.02
C PRO A 162 17.56 -14.43 -18.42
N SER A 163 17.85 -15.43 -17.58
CA SER A 163 19.20 -15.67 -17.11
C SER A 163 20.03 -15.88 -18.36
N HIS A 164 20.97 -14.97 -18.63
CA HIS A 164 22.03 -15.25 -19.58
C HIS A 164 22.77 -16.47 -19.03
N VAL A 165 22.46 -17.61 -19.59
CA VAL A 165 23.33 -18.79 -19.46
C VAL A 165 24.50 -18.53 -20.40
N ASP A 166 25.62 -18.14 -19.82
CA ASP A 166 26.88 -18.16 -20.50
C ASP A 166 27.31 -19.62 -20.75
#